data_b79e4bb0e6bc4289906c39381035bd45
#
_entry.id   b79e4bb0e6bc4289906c39381035bd45
#
_cell.length_a   1.000
_cell.length_b   1.000
_cell.length_c   1.000
_cell.angle_alpha   90.00
_cell.angle_beta   90.00
_cell.angle_gamma   90.00
#
_symmetry.space_group_name_H-M   'P 1'
#
loop_
_entity.id
_entity.type
_entity.pdbx_description
1 polymer ?
#
loop_
_entity_poly.entity_id
_entity_poly.type
_entity_poly.pdbx_seq_one_letter_code
_entity_poly.pdbx_strand_id
1 'polypeptide(L)'
;MKSKQFLPFVVFIATCEVPAAVDGHTIPMAKSPASVIGLQRGSMSNLRSIIVLGVTTWAFVVCFAVWLMFGVIGIPIRNQLSLSGVEFGLLTSTPVLTGALFRLPLGIWTDRFGGRIVMFVLLVGSAVPVWFASYANQLWQFLLLGLALGVVGASFAVGTPYVARFFAKERRGFAMGVFGAGTTGAAINMFIAPALITHYGWQVVPKFYAVALLITALIFWLLSAPDVLAPGKSGVSLRQQLAVLKDLRVWKYCQYYSIVFGGFTALSVWMPQYFVQEYGLTIAQAGLLAACFSLPAGVLRALGGWLADRHGAHIVTWWVLWAAWISLFLLSYPQTDFIVHTIRGPAQFHIGLSVFPFAILLFALGVAFACGMASTFKYVGDDFPENMGVVTGIVGLVGALGGFILPIIFGVVLDWLGINSSCFMFLYGVVWVSLILNYTTEVRRLPVMGEQIPAAVAAHAKIREVR
;
A
#
# COMPACT_ATOMS: atom_id res chain seq x y z
N MET A 1 38.14 -19.21 9.39
CA MET A 1 37.17 -20.30 9.22
C MET A 1 35.86 -19.75 8.74
N LYS A 2 35.53 -20.10 7.49
CA LYS A 2 34.20 -20.11 6.82
C LYS A 2 33.24 -18.93 6.96
N SER A 3 33.36 -17.99 6.03
CA SER A 3 32.28 -17.19 5.48
C SER A 3 31.39 -18.08 4.60
N LYS A 4 30.11 -18.21 4.89
CA LYS A 4 29.01 -18.64 3.98
C LYS A 4 27.71 -18.51 4.73
N GLN A 5 26.90 -17.50 4.36
CA GLN A 5 25.42 -17.53 4.46
C GLN A 5 24.85 -16.13 4.19
N PHE A 6 24.82 -15.75 2.90
CA PHE A 6 23.95 -14.67 2.44
C PHE A 6 23.55 -14.96 0.99
N LEU A 7 22.87 -16.07 0.77
CA LEU A 7 22.17 -16.32 -0.50
C LEU A 7 21.21 -17.53 -0.39
N PRO A 8 20.07 -17.40 0.34
CA PRO A 8 19.01 -18.39 0.13
C PRO A 8 17.63 -17.82 -0.21
N PHE A 9 17.44 -16.49 -0.38
CA PHE A 9 16.07 -15.98 -0.56
C PHE A 9 15.58 -15.98 -2.03
N VAL A 10 16.47 -16.10 -2.99
CA VAL A 10 16.10 -16.10 -4.43
C VAL A 10 15.90 -17.53 -4.98
N VAL A 11 16.44 -18.56 -4.32
CA VAL A 11 16.39 -19.96 -4.80
C VAL A 11 15.17 -20.72 -4.28
N PHE A 12 14.50 -20.26 -3.23
CA PHE A 12 13.33 -20.97 -2.64
C PHE A 12 12.04 -20.86 -3.47
N ILE A 13 12.02 -20.08 -4.52
CA ILE A 13 10.82 -19.90 -5.40
C ILE A 13 10.76 -20.94 -6.53
N ALA A 14 11.82 -21.76 -6.74
CA ALA A 14 11.90 -22.65 -7.90
C ALA A 14 11.62 -24.15 -7.61
N THR A 15 11.46 -24.57 -6.34
CA THR A 15 11.35 -26.01 -6.00
C THR A 15 10.21 -26.31 -5.02
N CYS A 16 8.97 -26.10 -5.42
CA CYS A 16 7.83 -26.79 -4.82
C CYS A 16 7.29 -27.78 -5.85
N GLU A 17 7.88 -28.97 -5.90
CA GLU A 17 7.27 -30.15 -6.54
C GLU A 17 6.26 -30.77 -5.59
N VAL A 18 5.03 -30.93 -6.08
CA VAL A 18 3.96 -31.70 -5.44
C VAL A 18 4.19 -33.16 -5.80
N PRO A 19 4.25 -34.12 -4.86
CA PRO A 19 4.39 -35.53 -5.21
C PRO A 19 3.10 -36.06 -5.85
N ALA A 20 3.23 -36.52 -7.08
CA ALA A 20 2.18 -37.28 -7.77
C ALA A 20 2.22 -38.76 -7.32
N ALA A 21 1.04 -39.32 -7.07
CA ALA A 21 0.85 -40.72 -6.71
C ALA A 21 1.33 -41.65 -7.84
N VAL A 22 1.99 -42.73 -7.44
CA VAL A 22 2.43 -43.82 -8.29
C VAL A 22 1.28 -44.79 -8.50
N ASP A 23 0.92 -45.05 -9.75
CA ASP A 23 0.43 -46.40 -10.16
C ASP A 23 0.44 -46.54 -11.70
N GLY A 24 0.94 -47.70 -12.15
CA GLY A 24 0.56 -48.29 -13.42
C GLY A 24 1.58 -48.19 -14.57
N HIS A 25 2.36 -49.24 -14.80
CA HIS A 25 3.19 -49.51 -15.96
C HIS A 25 2.56 -49.13 -17.30
N THR A 26 3.21 -48.24 -18.04
CA THR A 26 3.09 -48.15 -19.50
C THR A 26 4.41 -47.72 -20.15
N ILE A 27 4.74 -48.43 -21.24
CA ILE A 27 5.95 -48.33 -22.06
C ILE A 27 6.10 -46.89 -22.62
N PRO A 28 7.32 -46.30 -22.66
CA PRO A 28 7.49 -44.94 -23.16
C PRO A 28 7.35 -44.89 -24.67
N MET A 29 6.21 -44.42 -25.18
CA MET A 29 6.10 -43.95 -26.56
C MET A 29 6.93 -42.68 -26.75
N ALA A 30 7.73 -42.65 -27.82
CA ALA A 30 8.50 -41.47 -28.24
C ALA A 30 7.62 -40.22 -28.28
N LYS A 31 7.99 -39.18 -27.58
CA LYS A 31 7.27 -37.91 -27.54
C LYS A 31 7.20 -37.34 -28.96
N SER A 32 5.97 -37.11 -29.47
CA SER A 32 5.76 -36.51 -30.77
C SER A 32 6.32 -35.07 -30.82
N PRO A 33 6.78 -34.58 -32.00
CA PRO A 33 7.29 -33.20 -32.16
C PRO A 33 6.32 -32.12 -31.65
N ALA A 34 5.02 -32.40 -31.70
CA ALA A 34 3.99 -31.48 -31.17
C ALA A 34 4.04 -31.29 -29.66
N SER A 35 4.48 -32.31 -28.90
CA SER A 35 4.63 -32.20 -27.42
C SER A 35 5.82 -31.35 -27.01
N VAL A 36 6.90 -31.36 -27.80
CA VAL A 36 8.10 -30.54 -27.54
C VAL A 36 7.81 -29.06 -27.84
N ILE A 37 7.06 -28.78 -28.94
CA ILE A 37 6.63 -27.41 -29.27
C ILE A 37 5.64 -26.86 -28.23
N GLY A 38 4.77 -27.69 -27.67
CA GLY A 38 3.86 -27.34 -26.60
C GLY A 38 4.58 -26.99 -25.30
N LEU A 39 5.63 -27.76 -24.92
CA LEU A 39 6.45 -27.52 -23.75
C LEU A 39 7.28 -26.22 -23.88
N GLN A 40 7.86 -25.95 -25.06
CA GLN A 40 8.57 -24.70 -25.32
C GLN A 40 7.66 -23.47 -25.29
N ARG A 41 6.44 -23.55 -25.88
CA ARG A 41 5.44 -22.47 -25.82
C ARG A 41 4.97 -22.18 -24.39
N GLY A 42 4.75 -23.21 -23.57
CA GLY A 42 4.38 -23.06 -22.15
C GLY A 42 5.49 -22.40 -21.33
N SER A 43 6.75 -22.76 -21.54
CA SER A 43 7.91 -22.16 -20.87
C SER A 43 8.12 -20.69 -21.26
N MET A 44 8.03 -20.37 -22.55
CA MET A 44 8.16 -18.98 -23.04
C MET A 44 7.02 -18.08 -22.56
N SER A 45 5.80 -18.59 -22.43
CA SER A 45 4.67 -17.84 -21.89
C SER A 45 4.87 -17.52 -20.39
N ASN A 46 5.40 -18.45 -19.61
CA ASN A 46 5.70 -18.25 -18.20
C ASN A 46 6.81 -17.20 -17.98
N LEU A 47 7.90 -17.24 -18.76
CA LEU A 47 8.98 -16.26 -18.68
C LEU A 47 8.47 -14.85 -19.03
N ARG A 48 7.66 -14.73 -20.07
CA ARG A 48 7.06 -13.45 -20.46
C ARG A 48 6.15 -12.86 -19.37
N SER A 49 5.35 -13.70 -18.72
CA SER A 49 4.49 -13.26 -17.60
C SER A 49 5.31 -12.77 -16.43
N ILE A 50 6.43 -13.44 -16.10
CA ILE A 50 7.34 -13.04 -15.01
C ILE A 50 8.03 -11.71 -15.35
N ILE A 51 8.50 -11.52 -16.58
CA ILE A 51 9.11 -10.26 -17.02
C ILE A 51 8.10 -9.12 -16.92
N VAL A 52 6.87 -9.31 -17.43
CA VAL A 52 5.81 -8.31 -17.35
C VAL A 52 5.51 -7.96 -15.89
N LEU A 53 5.40 -8.96 -15.01
CA LEU A 53 5.22 -8.73 -13.57
C LEU A 53 6.36 -7.90 -13.00
N GLY A 54 7.61 -8.28 -13.26
CA GLY A 54 8.80 -7.61 -12.74
C GLY A 54 8.89 -6.15 -13.17
N VAL A 55 8.75 -5.86 -14.47
CA VAL A 55 8.85 -4.48 -14.98
C VAL A 55 7.66 -3.61 -14.57
N THR A 56 6.46 -4.20 -14.44
CA THR A 56 5.28 -3.46 -13.97
C THR A 56 5.38 -3.16 -12.48
N THR A 57 5.90 -4.10 -11.68
CA THR A 57 6.18 -3.89 -10.26
C THR A 57 7.24 -2.81 -10.07
N TRP A 58 8.33 -2.84 -10.85
CA TRP A 58 9.36 -1.81 -10.82
C TRP A 58 8.80 -0.44 -11.20
N ALA A 59 8.00 -0.35 -12.26
CA ALA A 59 7.34 0.90 -12.64
C ALA A 59 6.45 1.42 -11.50
N PHE A 60 5.72 0.54 -10.82
CA PHE A 60 4.90 0.92 -9.65
C PHE A 60 5.75 1.38 -8.46
N VAL A 61 6.90 0.75 -8.19
CA VAL A 61 7.86 1.21 -7.16
C VAL A 61 8.30 2.65 -7.42
N VAL A 62 8.75 2.96 -8.65
CA VAL A 62 9.21 4.31 -9.01
C VAL A 62 8.06 5.31 -8.96
N CYS A 63 6.89 4.96 -9.49
CA CYS A 63 5.68 5.78 -9.38
C CYS A 63 5.32 6.10 -7.93
N PHE A 64 5.40 5.11 -7.03
CA PHE A 64 5.06 5.28 -5.63
C PHE A 64 6.08 6.15 -4.88
N ALA A 65 7.38 6.02 -5.21
CA ALA A 65 8.42 6.88 -4.68
C ALA A 65 8.20 8.36 -5.07
N VAL A 66 7.90 8.61 -6.35
CA VAL A 66 7.57 9.95 -6.86
C VAL A 66 6.32 10.51 -6.21
N TRP A 67 5.29 9.68 -6.05
CA TRP A 67 4.01 10.08 -5.47
C TRP A 67 4.12 10.65 -4.06
N LEU A 68 5.05 10.12 -3.26
CA LEU A 68 5.28 10.51 -1.87
C LEU A 68 6.53 11.38 -1.67
N MET A 69 7.18 11.86 -2.75
CA MET A 69 8.43 12.62 -2.62
C MET A 69 8.29 13.91 -1.81
N PHE A 70 7.10 14.55 -1.83
CA PHE A 70 6.85 15.77 -1.07
C PHE A 70 6.89 15.55 0.45
N GLY A 71 6.74 14.32 0.94
CA GLY A 71 6.96 14.02 2.35
C GLY A 71 8.40 14.25 2.83
N VAL A 72 9.37 14.17 1.93
CA VAL A 72 10.79 14.39 2.25
C VAL A 72 11.26 15.77 1.79
N ILE A 73 11.06 16.13 0.50
CA ILE A 73 11.48 17.47 0.01
C ILE A 73 10.65 18.60 0.61
N GLY A 74 9.46 18.29 1.12
CA GLY A 74 8.62 19.25 1.83
C GLY A 74 9.27 19.83 3.09
N ILE A 75 10.23 19.13 3.71
CA ILE A 75 10.93 19.59 4.91
C ILE A 75 11.75 20.87 4.62
N PRO A 76 12.71 20.88 3.70
CA PRO A 76 13.42 22.10 3.34
C PRO A 76 12.51 23.17 2.71
N ILE A 77 11.47 22.78 1.95
CA ILE A 77 10.49 23.72 1.39
C ILE A 77 9.71 24.42 2.51
N ARG A 78 9.28 23.67 3.54
CA ARG A 78 8.60 24.22 4.72
C ARG A 78 9.46 25.29 5.41
N ASN A 79 10.73 24.97 5.61
CA ASN A 79 11.67 25.91 6.26
C ASN A 79 11.93 27.15 5.39
N GLN A 80 12.06 26.97 4.07
CA GLN A 80 12.31 28.07 3.12
C GLN A 80 11.11 29.03 3.00
N LEU A 81 9.87 28.49 3.00
CA LEU A 81 8.64 29.25 2.83
C LEU A 81 7.93 29.54 4.16
N SER A 82 8.49 29.11 5.30
CA SER A 82 7.90 29.25 6.65
C SER A 82 6.45 28.75 6.71
N LEU A 83 6.21 27.55 6.14
CA LEU A 83 4.85 26.99 6.05
C LEU A 83 4.34 26.55 7.43
N SER A 84 3.06 26.84 7.69
CA SER A 84 2.29 26.28 8.80
C SER A 84 2.15 24.77 8.71
N GLY A 85 1.64 24.11 9.76
CA GLY A 85 1.34 22.69 9.74
C GLY A 85 0.29 22.33 8.69
N VAL A 86 -0.76 23.17 8.55
CA VAL A 86 -1.81 22.99 7.53
C VAL A 86 -1.24 23.09 6.12
N GLU A 87 -0.42 24.11 5.84
CA GLU A 87 0.19 24.30 4.52
C GLU A 87 1.16 23.16 4.17
N PHE A 88 1.91 22.66 5.14
CA PHE A 88 2.74 21.46 4.97
C PHE A 88 1.90 20.22 4.70
N GLY A 89 0.78 20.06 5.42
CA GLY A 89 -0.18 18.99 5.18
C GLY A 89 -0.76 19.04 3.76
N LEU A 90 -1.15 20.23 3.29
CA LEU A 90 -1.61 20.43 1.91
C LEU A 90 -0.52 20.13 0.89
N LEU A 91 0.70 20.63 1.09
CA LEU A 91 1.84 20.39 0.21
C LEU A 91 2.08 18.89 0.02
N THR A 92 2.17 18.14 1.11
CA THR A 92 2.52 16.72 1.10
C THR A 92 1.40 15.83 0.60
N SER A 93 0.13 16.23 0.81
CA SER A 93 -1.04 15.44 0.45
C SER A 93 -1.62 15.75 -0.94
N THR A 94 -1.35 16.92 -1.50
CA THR A 94 -1.91 17.33 -2.81
C THR A 94 -1.66 16.28 -3.93
N PRO A 95 -0.48 15.65 -4.07
CA PRO A 95 -0.31 14.57 -5.06
C PRO A 95 -1.23 13.37 -4.79
N VAL A 96 -1.58 13.13 -3.52
CA VAL A 96 -2.42 11.98 -3.16
C VAL A 96 -3.85 12.15 -3.67
N LEU A 97 -4.35 13.37 -3.70
CA LEU A 97 -5.69 13.68 -4.21
C LEU A 97 -5.87 13.24 -5.66
N THR A 98 -5.02 13.70 -6.55
CA THR A 98 -5.12 13.35 -7.97
C THR A 98 -4.79 11.91 -8.24
N GLY A 99 -3.83 11.34 -7.51
CA GLY A 99 -3.55 9.90 -7.54
C GLY A 99 -4.78 9.06 -7.16
N ALA A 100 -5.61 9.53 -6.23
CA ALA A 100 -6.87 8.88 -5.87
C ALA A 100 -7.91 9.02 -6.99
N LEU A 101 -8.18 10.25 -7.43
CA LEU A 101 -9.23 10.56 -8.40
C LEU A 101 -8.99 9.92 -9.77
N PHE A 102 -7.74 9.90 -10.24
CA PHE A 102 -7.37 9.36 -11.54
C PHE A 102 -7.35 7.82 -11.60
N ARG A 103 -7.54 7.11 -10.48
CA ARG A 103 -7.68 5.64 -10.50
C ARG A 103 -8.82 5.16 -11.38
N LEU A 104 -9.97 5.84 -11.33
CA LEU A 104 -11.13 5.47 -12.14
C LEU A 104 -10.91 5.70 -13.64
N PRO A 105 -10.57 6.92 -14.10
CA PRO A 105 -10.36 7.16 -15.53
C PRO A 105 -9.20 6.32 -16.11
N LEU A 106 -8.08 6.18 -15.39
CA LEU A 106 -6.96 5.38 -15.87
C LEU A 106 -7.26 3.88 -15.87
N GLY A 107 -8.09 3.38 -14.95
CA GLY A 107 -8.61 2.02 -15.01
C GLY A 107 -9.44 1.77 -16.27
N ILE A 108 -10.37 2.68 -16.60
CA ILE A 108 -11.19 2.63 -17.82
C ILE A 108 -10.30 2.70 -19.06
N TRP A 109 -9.31 3.60 -19.08
CA TRP A 109 -8.36 3.70 -20.21
C TRP A 109 -7.51 2.45 -20.37
N THR A 110 -7.12 1.80 -19.29
CA THR A 110 -6.41 0.51 -19.33
C THR A 110 -7.22 -0.58 -19.98
N ASP A 111 -8.53 -0.61 -19.73
CA ASP A 111 -9.43 -1.57 -20.39
C ASP A 111 -9.64 -1.25 -21.87
N ARG A 112 -9.60 0.02 -22.25
CA ARG A 112 -9.84 0.46 -23.63
C ARG A 112 -8.57 0.43 -24.51
N PHE A 113 -7.45 0.92 -23.98
CA PHE A 113 -6.22 1.14 -24.75
C PHE A 113 -5.11 0.14 -24.43
N GLY A 114 -5.31 -0.69 -23.39
CA GLY A 114 -4.30 -1.61 -22.88
C GLY A 114 -3.37 -1.01 -21.83
N GLY A 115 -2.97 -1.85 -20.86
CA GLY A 115 -2.15 -1.41 -19.73
C GLY A 115 -0.76 -0.97 -20.14
N ARG A 116 -0.18 -1.55 -21.19
CA ARG A 116 1.15 -1.17 -21.69
C ARG A 116 1.19 0.28 -22.15
N ILE A 117 0.23 0.71 -22.97
CA ILE A 117 0.19 2.09 -23.50
C ILE A 117 -0.11 3.07 -22.36
N VAL A 118 -1.12 2.78 -21.55
CA VAL A 118 -1.54 3.69 -20.46
C VAL A 118 -0.43 3.86 -19.43
N MET A 119 0.28 2.80 -19.04
CA MET A 119 1.40 2.89 -18.10
C MET A 119 2.56 3.71 -18.69
N PHE A 120 2.90 3.49 -19.95
CA PHE A 120 3.95 4.25 -20.63
C PHE A 120 3.63 5.76 -20.68
N VAL A 121 2.41 6.10 -21.10
CA VAL A 121 1.95 7.50 -21.15
C VAL A 121 1.93 8.13 -19.76
N LEU A 122 1.53 7.37 -18.74
CA LEU A 122 1.54 7.81 -17.36
C LEU A 122 2.95 8.15 -16.88
N LEU A 123 3.93 7.27 -17.14
CA LEU A 123 5.33 7.48 -16.73
C LEU A 123 5.94 8.70 -17.41
N VAL A 124 5.81 8.81 -18.75
CA VAL A 124 6.34 9.93 -19.52
C VAL A 124 5.63 11.24 -19.19
N GLY A 125 4.30 11.22 -19.12
CA GLY A 125 3.49 12.41 -18.82
C GLY A 125 3.76 12.97 -17.42
N SER A 126 3.98 12.09 -16.44
CA SER A 126 4.28 12.52 -15.08
C SER A 126 5.71 13.06 -14.91
N ALA A 127 6.66 12.66 -15.76
CA ALA A 127 8.03 13.16 -15.69
C ALA A 127 8.10 14.68 -15.89
N VAL A 128 7.22 15.26 -16.70
CA VAL A 128 7.19 16.70 -17.00
C VAL A 128 6.88 17.54 -15.73
N PRO A 129 5.74 17.39 -15.05
CA PRO A 129 5.47 18.16 -13.84
C PRO A 129 6.45 17.85 -12.71
N VAL A 130 6.99 16.61 -12.62
CA VAL A 130 8.02 16.25 -11.64
C VAL A 130 9.28 17.07 -11.90
N TRP A 131 9.73 17.20 -13.15
CA TRP A 131 10.89 18.02 -13.49
C TRP A 131 10.71 19.50 -13.12
N PHE A 132 9.54 20.05 -13.44
CA PHE A 132 9.22 21.46 -13.14
C PHE A 132 9.07 21.73 -11.64
N ALA A 133 8.78 20.74 -10.80
CA ALA A 133 8.74 20.91 -9.36
C ALA A 133 10.07 21.42 -8.77
N SER A 134 11.20 21.18 -9.47
CA SER A 134 12.53 21.66 -9.05
C SER A 134 12.71 23.19 -9.17
N TYR A 135 11.85 23.86 -9.91
CA TYR A 135 11.92 25.31 -10.15
C TYR A 135 10.83 26.09 -9.36
N ALA A 136 9.94 25.40 -8.69
CA ALA A 136 8.89 26.03 -7.88
C ALA A 136 9.52 26.74 -6.67
N ASN A 137 8.99 27.93 -6.36
CA ASN A 137 9.47 28.77 -5.26
C ASN A 137 8.33 29.39 -4.43
N GLN A 138 7.09 29.05 -4.75
CA GLN A 138 5.88 29.52 -4.04
C GLN A 138 4.95 28.33 -3.79
N LEU A 139 4.20 28.36 -2.69
CA LEU A 139 3.32 27.26 -2.29
C LEU A 139 2.31 26.87 -3.38
N TRP A 140 1.64 27.85 -4.02
CA TRP A 140 0.65 27.57 -5.06
C TRP A 140 1.25 26.83 -6.28
N GLN A 141 2.52 27.09 -6.61
CA GLN A 141 3.21 26.37 -7.69
C GLN A 141 3.42 24.89 -7.33
N PHE A 142 3.87 24.63 -6.10
CA PHE A 142 3.99 23.27 -5.58
C PHE A 142 2.66 22.55 -5.55
N LEU A 143 1.57 23.21 -5.17
CA LEU A 143 0.22 22.63 -5.15
C LEU A 143 -0.24 22.27 -6.57
N LEU A 144 -0.09 23.17 -7.55
CA LEU A 144 -0.43 22.88 -8.94
C LEU A 144 0.39 21.75 -9.54
N LEU A 145 1.70 21.78 -9.33
CA LEU A 145 2.59 20.72 -9.78
C LEU A 145 2.33 19.41 -9.02
N GLY A 146 1.98 19.48 -7.73
CA GLY A 146 1.54 18.36 -6.92
C GLY A 146 0.29 17.69 -7.49
N LEU A 147 -0.71 18.48 -7.90
CA LEU A 147 -1.88 17.94 -8.60
C LEU A 147 -1.52 17.30 -9.93
N ALA A 148 -0.63 17.90 -10.72
CA ALA A 148 -0.25 17.38 -12.02
C ALA A 148 0.57 16.08 -11.90
N LEU A 149 1.60 16.03 -11.03
CA LEU A 149 2.43 14.86 -10.85
C LEU A 149 1.71 13.73 -10.08
N GLY A 150 0.72 14.08 -9.26
CA GLY A 150 0.00 13.13 -8.42
C GLY A 150 -0.72 12.04 -9.20
N VAL A 151 -1.03 12.27 -10.48
CA VAL A 151 -1.63 11.27 -11.38
C VAL A 151 -0.80 9.97 -11.41
N VAL A 152 0.51 10.03 -11.17
CA VAL A 152 1.40 8.86 -11.05
C VAL A 152 0.93 7.86 -9.99
N GLY A 153 0.24 8.32 -8.94
CA GLY A 153 -0.33 7.48 -7.89
C GLY A 153 -1.46 6.55 -8.36
N ALA A 154 -2.03 6.80 -9.54
CA ALA A 154 -3.01 5.93 -10.16
C ALA A 154 -2.38 4.72 -10.91
N SER A 155 -1.05 4.59 -10.95
CA SER A 155 -0.32 3.47 -11.55
C SER A 155 -0.77 2.10 -11.04
N PHE A 156 -1.22 2.02 -9.78
CA PHE A 156 -1.83 0.80 -9.24
C PHE A 156 -3.06 0.35 -10.02
N ALA A 157 -3.94 1.28 -10.39
CA ALA A 157 -5.15 0.98 -11.15
C ALA A 157 -4.86 0.55 -12.59
N VAL A 158 -3.73 0.97 -13.15
CA VAL A 158 -3.25 0.54 -14.47
C VAL A 158 -2.56 -0.83 -14.40
N GLY A 159 -1.65 -1.00 -13.45
CA GLY A 159 -0.83 -2.21 -13.35
C GLY A 159 -1.61 -3.44 -12.90
N THR A 160 -2.60 -3.29 -12.01
CA THR A 160 -3.41 -4.41 -11.51
C THR A 160 -4.11 -5.18 -12.63
N PRO A 161 -4.97 -4.59 -13.48
CA PRO A 161 -5.61 -5.31 -14.57
C PRO A 161 -4.61 -5.75 -15.64
N TYR A 162 -3.55 -4.98 -15.90
CA TYR A 162 -2.52 -5.34 -16.84
C TYR A 162 -1.81 -6.64 -16.44
N VAL A 163 -1.27 -6.71 -15.23
CA VAL A 163 -0.60 -7.92 -14.72
C VAL A 163 -1.57 -9.10 -14.65
N ALA A 164 -2.81 -8.88 -14.18
CA ALA A 164 -3.79 -9.95 -14.04
C ALA A 164 -4.10 -10.69 -15.36
N ARG A 165 -3.94 -10.03 -16.52
CA ARG A 165 -4.18 -10.63 -17.85
C ARG A 165 -3.10 -11.63 -18.27
N PHE A 166 -1.90 -11.55 -17.69
CA PHE A 166 -0.79 -12.44 -18.00
C PHE A 166 -0.72 -13.68 -17.08
N PHE A 167 -1.59 -13.77 -16.07
CA PHE A 167 -1.59 -14.88 -15.12
C PHE A 167 -2.92 -15.64 -15.13
N ALA A 168 -2.84 -16.98 -15.10
CA ALA A 168 -3.98 -17.84 -14.91
C ALA A 168 -4.67 -17.55 -13.55
N LYS A 169 -5.97 -17.83 -13.44
CA LYS A 169 -6.81 -17.48 -12.28
C LYS A 169 -6.20 -17.96 -10.96
N GLU A 170 -5.59 -19.14 -10.96
CA GLU A 170 -4.98 -19.80 -9.79
C GLU A 170 -3.71 -19.08 -9.29
N ARG A 171 -3.00 -18.36 -10.18
CA ARG A 171 -1.74 -17.65 -9.87
C ARG A 171 -1.90 -16.14 -9.76
N ARG A 172 -3.09 -15.60 -9.99
CA ARG A 172 -3.34 -14.15 -9.92
C ARG A 172 -3.10 -13.58 -8.54
N GLY A 173 -3.44 -14.32 -7.47
CA GLY A 173 -3.20 -13.89 -6.10
C GLY A 173 -1.71 -13.64 -5.83
N PHE A 174 -0.85 -14.58 -6.22
CA PHE A 174 0.61 -14.42 -6.13
C PHE A 174 1.11 -13.19 -6.91
N ALA A 175 0.69 -13.06 -8.18
CA ALA A 175 1.10 -11.94 -9.01
C ALA A 175 0.66 -10.58 -8.44
N MET A 176 -0.55 -10.51 -7.89
CA MET A 176 -1.06 -9.29 -7.22
C MET A 176 -0.32 -8.99 -5.91
N GLY A 177 0.09 -10.01 -5.16
CA GLY A 177 0.94 -9.86 -3.97
C GLY A 177 2.30 -9.25 -4.31
N VAL A 178 2.98 -9.79 -5.34
CA VAL A 178 4.26 -9.25 -5.82
C VAL A 178 4.10 -7.82 -6.36
N PHE A 179 3.09 -7.58 -7.18
CA PHE A 179 2.81 -6.24 -7.69
C PHE A 179 2.49 -5.25 -6.56
N GLY A 180 1.71 -5.68 -5.56
CA GLY A 180 1.37 -4.86 -4.40
C GLY A 180 2.59 -4.45 -3.55
N ALA A 181 3.69 -5.23 -3.58
CA ALA A 181 4.94 -4.85 -2.94
C ALA A 181 5.58 -3.59 -3.55
N GLY A 182 5.12 -3.12 -4.70
CA GLY A 182 5.55 -1.84 -5.29
C GLY A 182 5.31 -0.62 -4.39
N THR A 183 4.45 -0.72 -3.38
CA THR A 183 4.32 0.33 -2.33
C THR A 183 5.60 0.54 -1.52
N THR A 184 6.60 -0.35 -1.59
CA THR A 184 7.95 -0.14 -1.03
C THR A 184 8.67 1.07 -1.62
N GLY A 185 8.18 1.60 -2.76
CA GLY A 185 8.62 2.89 -3.30
C GLY A 185 8.61 4.03 -2.27
N ALA A 186 7.69 4.00 -1.29
CA ALA A 186 7.70 4.92 -0.16
C ALA A 186 9.00 4.85 0.64
N ALA A 187 9.45 3.65 1.01
CA ALA A 187 10.70 3.45 1.74
C ALA A 187 11.92 3.84 0.87
N ILE A 188 11.91 3.49 -0.41
CA ILE A 188 12.97 3.87 -1.36
C ILE A 188 13.12 5.39 -1.44
N ASN A 189 12.01 6.13 -1.49
CA ASN A 189 12.04 7.60 -1.43
C ASN A 189 12.70 8.10 -0.14
N MET A 190 12.45 7.45 1.00
CA MET A 190 13.01 7.83 2.30
C MET A 190 14.51 7.53 2.44
N PHE A 191 15.10 6.71 1.56
CA PHE A 191 16.55 6.52 1.46
C PHE A 191 17.17 7.45 0.44
N ILE A 192 16.59 7.55 -0.77
CA ILE A 192 17.18 8.29 -1.89
C ILE A 192 17.05 9.80 -1.70
N ALA A 193 15.85 10.30 -1.37
CA ALA A 193 15.61 11.74 -1.31
C ALA A 193 16.45 12.44 -0.23
N PRO A 194 16.59 11.95 1.02
CA PRO A 194 17.47 12.56 2.01
C PRO A 194 18.94 12.59 1.59
N ALA A 195 19.43 11.51 0.98
CA ALA A 195 20.83 11.45 0.48
C ALA A 195 21.08 12.52 -0.60
N LEU A 196 20.15 12.68 -1.54
CA LEU A 196 20.26 13.73 -2.56
C LEU A 196 20.16 15.13 -1.96
N ILE A 197 19.26 15.36 -1.00
CA ILE A 197 19.08 16.65 -0.32
C ILE A 197 20.36 17.07 0.40
N THR A 198 20.99 16.14 1.12
CA THR A 198 22.18 16.42 1.92
C THR A 198 23.38 16.83 1.05
N HIS A 199 23.53 16.25 -0.14
CA HIS A 199 24.70 16.51 -1.00
C HIS A 199 24.47 17.58 -2.07
N TYR A 200 23.23 17.69 -2.58
CA TYR A 200 22.96 18.50 -3.79
C TYR A 200 21.78 19.49 -3.63
N GLY A 201 21.12 19.49 -2.47
CA GLY A 201 19.92 20.27 -2.24
C GLY A 201 18.63 19.60 -2.75
N TRP A 202 17.49 20.09 -2.28
CA TRP A 202 16.19 19.45 -2.55
C TRP A 202 15.78 19.53 -4.03
N GLN A 203 16.23 20.54 -4.77
CA GLN A 203 15.89 20.76 -6.19
C GLN A 203 16.36 19.63 -7.11
N VAL A 204 17.38 18.87 -6.69
CA VAL A 204 17.91 17.74 -7.47
C VAL A 204 16.96 16.53 -7.37
N VAL A 205 16.21 16.37 -6.28
CA VAL A 205 15.33 15.22 -6.09
C VAL A 205 14.25 15.10 -7.17
N PRO A 206 13.45 16.14 -7.48
CA PRO A 206 12.50 16.07 -8.58
C PRO A 206 13.17 15.79 -9.94
N LYS A 207 14.33 16.40 -10.23
CA LYS A 207 15.07 16.12 -11.47
C LYS A 207 15.50 14.67 -11.58
N PHE A 208 16.04 14.11 -10.49
CA PHE A 208 16.42 12.71 -10.40
C PHE A 208 15.22 11.79 -10.67
N TYR A 209 14.08 12.05 -10.02
CA TYR A 209 12.87 11.24 -10.21
C TYR A 209 12.25 11.41 -11.59
N ALA A 210 12.31 12.59 -12.21
CA ALA A 210 11.86 12.77 -13.59
C ALA A 210 12.69 11.91 -14.56
N VAL A 211 14.02 11.89 -14.41
CA VAL A 211 14.91 11.02 -15.19
C VAL A 211 14.63 9.55 -14.91
N ALA A 212 14.45 9.18 -13.64
CA ALA A 212 14.11 7.81 -13.25
C ALA A 212 12.77 7.33 -13.87
N LEU A 213 11.76 8.20 -13.95
CA LEU A 213 10.50 7.91 -14.65
C LEU A 213 10.71 7.67 -16.14
N LEU A 214 11.52 8.49 -16.82
CA LEU A 214 11.80 8.33 -18.24
C LEU A 214 12.60 7.05 -18.53
N ILE A 215 13.63 6.75 -17.73
CA ILE A 215 14.38 5.49 -17.82
C ILE A 215 13.44 4.30 -17.58
N THR A 216 12.60 4.39 -16.56
CA THR A 216 11.61 3.34 -16.26
C THR A 216 10.60 3.18 -17.40
N ALA A 217 10.15 4.27 -18.01
CA ALA A 217 9.27 4.23 -19.18
C ALA A 217 9.93 3.50 -20.36
N LEU A 218 11.21 3.77 -20.63
CA LEU A 218 11.96 3.09 -21.67
C LEU A 218 12.11 1.61 -21.38
N ILE A 219 12.57 1.24 -20.17
CA ILE A 219 12.70 -0.17 -19.76
C ILE A 219 11.35 -0.88 -19.82
N PHE A 220 10.30 -0.26 -19.32
CA PHE A 220 8.95 -0.79 -19.35
C PHE A 220 8.47 -1.01 -20.79
N TRP A 221 8.67 -0.06 -21.69
CA TRP A 221 8.27 -0.19 -23.08
C TRP A 221 9.00 -1.32 -23.81
N LEU A 222 10.30 -1.48 -23.55
CA LEU A 222 11.14 -2.50 -24.20
C LEU A 222 10.81 -3.92 -23.70
N LEU A 223 10.58 -4.10 -22.41
CA LEU A 223 10.44 -5.41 -21.77
C LEU A 223 8.98 -5.83 -21.57
N SER A 224 8.03 -4.90 -21.54
CA SER A 224 6.61 -5.22 -21.41
C SER A 224 6.03 -5.77 -22.71
N ALA A 225 4.93 -6.49 -22.60
CA ALA A 225 4.23 -7.06 -23.72
C ALA A 225 2.89 -6.35 -23.96
N PRO A 226 2.44 -6.18 -25.23
CA PRO A 226 1.07 -5.75 -25.48
C PRO A 226 0.11 -6.77 -24.88
N ASP A 227 -0.91 -6.28 -24.18
CA ASP A 227 -1.97 -7.11 -23.65
C ASP A 227 -3.01 -7.41 -24.72
N VAL A 228 -3.49 -8.64 -24.71
CA VAL A 228 -4.59 -9.03 -25.58
C VAL A 228 -5.87 -8.46 -24.97
N LEU A 229 -6.38 -7.39 -25.55
CA LEU A 229 -7.68 -6.83 -25.18
C LEU A 229 -8.77 -7.82 -25.57
N ALA A 230 -9.60 -8.23 -24.63
CA ALA A 230 -10.75 -9.08 -24.94
C ALA A 230 -11.75 -8.27 -25.80
N PRO A 231 -12.01 -8.64 -27.06
CA PRO A 231 -12.94 -7.89 -27.88
C PRO A 231 -14.34 -7.97 -27.23
N GLY A 232 -14.97 -6.82 -27.01
CA GLY A 232 -16.40 -6.72 -26.76
C GLY A 232 -16.89 -6.83 -25.33
N LYS A 233 -16.05 -6.88 -24.32
CA LYS A 233 -16.49 -6.56 -22.95
C LYS A 233 -16.54 -5.04 -22.79
N SER A 234 -17.57 -4.42 -23.39
CA SER A 234 -18.01 -3.08 -23.03
C SER A 234 -18.20 -3.07 -21.52
N GLY A 235 -17.41 -2.23 -20.85
CA GLY A 235 -17.41 -2.17 -19.40
C GLY A 235 -18.82 -2.01 -18.86
N VAL A 236 -19.08 -2.63 -17.72
CA VAL A 236 -20.27 -2.41 -16.91
C VAL A 236 -20.53 -0.90 -16.85
N SER A 237 -21.75 -0.45 -17.14
CA SER A 237 -22.04 0.99 -17.22
C SER A 237 -21.67 1.65 -15.90
N LEU A 238 -21.17 2.90 -15.96
CA LEU A 238 -20.77 3.67 -14.76
C LEU A 238 -21.89 3.70 -13.72
N ARG A 239 -23.14 3.72 -14.16
CA ARG A 239 -24.35 3.69 -13.32
C ARG A 239 -24.49 2.36 -12.57
N GLN A 240 -24.17 1.24 -13.22
CA GLN A 240 -24.18 -0.08 -12.57
C GLN A 240 -23.00 -0.22 -11.58
N GLN A 241 -21.85 0.35 -11.91
CA GLN A 241 -20.70 0.40 -11.00
C GLN A 241 -21.02 1.21 -9.74
N LEU A 242 -21.68 2.35 -9.88
CA LEU A 242 -22.09 3.19 -8.76
C LEU A 242 -23.24 2.60 -7.92
N ALA A 243 -24.00 1.65 -8.47
CA ALA A 243 -25.07 0.98 -7.70
C ALA A 243 -24.56 0.22 -6.47
N VAL A 244 -23.30 -0.24 -6.52
CA VAL A 244 -22.63 -0.92 -5.39
C VAL A 244 -22.44 0.01 -4.17
N LEU A 245 -22.40 1.33 -4.36
CA LEU A 245 -22.34 2.31 -3.27
C LEU A 245 -23.57 2.32 -2.35
N LYS A 246 -24.66 1.68 -2.75
CA LYS A 246 -25.85 1.50 -1.89
C LYS A 246 -25.65 0.44 -0.81
N ASP A 247 -24.66 -0.45 -0.97
CA ASP A 247 -24.37 -1.48 0.02
C ASP A 247 -23.48 -0.90 1.14
N LEU A 248 -23.99 -0.92 2.37
CA LEU A 248 -23.27 -0.42 3.55
C LEU A 248 -21.97 -1.18 3.83
N ARG A 249 -21.82 -2.43 3.36
CA ARG A 249 -20.60 -3.21 3.51
C ARG A 249 -19.45 -2.56 2.75
N VAL A 250 -19.73 -1.94 1.60
CA VAL A 250 -18.70 -1.22 0.81
C VAL A 250 -18.13 -0.05 1.61
N TRP A 251 -18.99 0.72 2.29
CA TRP A 251 -18.55 1.85 3.13
C TRP A 251 -17.73 1.39 4.35
N LYS A 252 -18.08 0.24 4.93
CA LYS A 252 -17.29 -0.40 5.98
C LYS A 252 -15.86 -0.71 5.48
N TYR A 253 -15.71 -1.32 4.30
CA TYR A 253 -14.40 -1.60 3.71
C TYR A 253 -13.66 -0.34 3.29
N CYS A 254 -14.37 0.67 2.83
CA CYS A 254 -13.80 2.00 2.61
C CYS A 254 -13.22 2.58 3.90
N GLN A 255 -13.93 2.48 5.02
CA GLN A 255 -13.44 2.94 6.33
C GLN A 255 -12.18 2.17 6.77
N TYR A 256 -12.17 0.84 6.68
CA TYR A 256 -10.99 0.05 7.02
C TYR A 256 -9.79 0.41 6.15
N TYR A 257 -10.01 0.53 4.85
CA TYR A 257 -8.93 0.86 3.91
C TYR A 257 -8.44 2.31 4.04
N SER A 258 -9.30 3.23 4.43
CA SER A 258 -8.90 4.62 4.76
C SER A 258 -7.94 4.69 5.92
N ILE A 259 -8.03 3.77 6.89
CA ILE A 259 -7.08 3.71 8.00
C ILE A 259 -5.79 3.04 7.55
N VAL A 260 -5.87 1.81 7.04
CA VAL A 260 -4.67 1.02 6.80
C VAL A 260 -3.88 1.51 5.59
N PHE A 261 -4.51 1.95 4.52
CA PHE A 261 -3.83 2.53 3.35
C PHE A 261 -3.73 4.05 3.42
N GLY A 262 -4.82 4.74 3.81
CA GLY A 262 -4.82 6.19 3.99
C GLY A 262 -3.89 6.59 5.13
N GLY A 263 -3.96 5.92 6.29
CA GLY A 263 -3.03 6.12 7.40
C GLY A 263 -1.58 5.79 7.04
N PHE A 264 -1.35 4.71 6.25
CA PHE A 264 -0.03 4.39 5.72
C PHE A 264 0.54 5.52 4.85
N THR A 265 -0.22 6.01 3.88
CA THR A 265 0.25 7.10 3.01
C THR A 265 0.45 8.39 3.78
N ALA A 266 -0.47 8.74 4.67
CA ALA A 266 -0.39 9.94 5.50
C ALA A 266 0.83 9.93 6.43
N LEU A 267 1.04 8.84 7.17
CA LEU A 267 2.22 8.72 8.02
C LEU A 267 3.51 8.62 7.21
N SER A 268 3.50 7.99 6.03
CA SER A 268 4.69 7.95 5.16
C SER A 268 5.15 9.33 4.74
N VAL A 269 4.25 10.29 4.51
CA VAL A 269 4.65 11.66 4.17
C VAL A 269 4.89 12.54 5.39
N TRP A 270 4.35 12.20 6.55
CA TRP A 270 4.43 12.99 7.79
C TRP A 270 5.64 12.64 8.67
N MET A 271 6.01 11.35 8.73
CA MET A 271 7.05 10.87 9.65
C MET A 271 8.44 11.48 9.47
N PRO A 272 8.96 11.75 8.24
CA PRO A 272 10.25 12.42 8.12
C PRO A 272 10.28 13.77 8.84
N GLN A 273 9.26 14.59 8.67
CA GLN A 273 9.11 15.88 9.35
C GLN A 273 8.95 15.72 10.87
N TYR A 274 8.16 14.73 11.30
CA TYR A 274 7.97 14.42 12.71
C TYR A 274 9.30 14.12 13.43
N PHE A 275 10.12 13.25 12.85
CA PHE A 275 11.43 12.90 13.42
C PHE A 275 12.40 14.08 13.48
N VAL A 276 12.35 14.96 12.48
CA VAL A 276 13.17 16.20 12.49
C VAL A 276 12.70 17.13 13.60
N GLN A 277 11.41 17.35 13.76
CA GLN A 277 10.86 18.31 14.73
C GLN A 277 10.87 17.79 16.17
N GLU A 278 10.47 16.54 16.40
CA GLU A 278 10.32 15.98 17.74
C GLU A 278 11.66 15.56 18.35
N TYR A 279 12.55 14.98 17.53
CA TYR A 279 13.80 14.41 18.01
C TYR A 279 15.04 15.18 17.54
N GLY A 280 14.90 16.27 16.81
CA GLY A 280 16.02 17.07 16.29
C GLY A 280 16.96 16.31 15.35
N LEU A 281 16.46 15.27 14.67
CA LEU A 281 17.27 14.43 13.80
C LEU A 281 17.56 15.10 12.46
N THR A 282 18.67 14.72 11.84
CA THR A 282 18.97 15.11 10.47
C THR A 282 17.96 14.50 9.50
N ILE A 283 17.75 15.11 8.32
CA ILE A 283 16.82 14.61 7.29
C ILE A 283 17.16 13.16 6.91
N ALA A 284 18.47 12.81 6.85
CA ALA A 284 18.91 11.46 6.54
C ALA A 284 18.51 10.44 7.63
N GLN A 285 18.71 10.77 8.90
CA GLN A 285 18.30 9.91 10.02
C GLN A 285 16.78 9.80 10.11
N ALA A 286 16.06 10.90 9.93
CA ALA A 286 14.60 10.95 9.92
C ALA A 286 14.03 10.09 8.77
N GLY A 287 14.62 10.15 7.58
CA GLY A 287 14.24 9.29 6.46
C GLY A 287 14.46 7.80 6.76
N LEU A 288 15.61 7.44 7.33
CA LEU A 288 15.91 6.05 7.71
C LEU A 288 14.88 5.50 8.71
N LEU A 289 14.55 6.27 9.75
CA LEU A 289 13.56 5.87 10.75
C LEU A 289 12.13 5.83 10.19
N ALA A 290 11.77 6.77 9.32
CA ALA A 290 10.48 6.72 8.63
C ALA A 290 10.37 5.52 7.66
N ALA A 291 11.50 5.07 7.09
CA ALA A 291 11.54 3.84 6.30
C ALA A 291 11.25 2.59 7.14
N CYS A 292 11.54 2.58 8.45
CA CYS A 292 11.17 1.48 9.34
C CYS A 292 9.66 1.23 9.40
N PHE A 293 8.84 2.24 9.12
CA PHE A 293 7.39 2.12 8.99
C PHE A 293 6.97 1.68 7.58
N SER A 294 7.47 2.38 6.57
CA SER A 294 6.98 2.20 5.20
C SER A 294 7.51 0.94 4.52
N LEU A 295 8.70 0.45 4.89
CA LEU A 295 9.25 -0.77 4.32
C LEU A 295 8.44 -2.02 4.70
N PRO A 296 8.17 -2.31 6.01
CA PRO A 296 7.35 -3.46 6.37
C PRO A 296 5.93 -3.35 5.82
N ALA A 297 5.35 -2.14 5.79
CA ALA A 297 4.03 -1.91 5.24
C ALA A 297 3.93 -2.26 3.73
N GLY A 298 5.01 -2.10 2.99
CA GLY A 298 5.08 -2.51 1.58
C GLY A 298 5.36 -4.01 1.40
N VAL A 299 6.45 -4.52 2.02
CA VAL A 299 6.95 -5.89 1.80
C VAL A 299 6.03 -6.94 2.40
N LEU A 300 5.54 -6.73 3.64
CA LEU A 300 4.80 -7.74 4.40
C LEU A 300 3.31 -7.84 4.01
N ARG A 301 2.88 -7.11 2.97
CA ARG A 301 1.51 -7.21 2.45
C ARG A 301 1.14 -8.61 2.00
N ALA A 302 2.10 -9.35 1.43
CA ALA A 302 1.91 -10.75 1.05
C ALA A 302 1.66 -11.66 2.27
N LEU A 303 2.36 -11.41 3.39
CA LEU A 303 2.15 -12.10 4.65
C LEU A 303 0.72 -11.86 5.17
N GLY A 304 0.23 -10.61 5.09
CA GLY A 304 -1.13 -10.28 5.47
C GLY A 304 -2.19 -11.02 4.65
N GLY A 305 -1.95 -11.18 3.33
CA GLY A 305 -2.80 -12.00 2.45
C GLY A 305 -2.83 -13.46 2.89
N TRP A 306 -1.66 -14.05 3.11
CA TRP A 306 -1.55 -15.43 3.58
C TRP A 306 -2.24 -15.67 4.94
N LEU A 307 -2.08 -14.73 5.88
CA LEU A 307 -2.79 -14.78 7.16
C LEU A 307 -4.31 -14.71 6.98
N ALA A 308 -4.79 -13.82 6.11
CA ALA A 308 -6.21 -13.66 5.83
C ALA A 308 -6.82 -14.88 5.12
N ASP A 309 -6.05 -15.55 4.25
CA ASP A 309 -6.48 -16.80 3.61
C ASP A 309 -6.57 -17.96 4.62
N ARG A 310 -5.65 -18.01 5.60
CA ARG A 310 -5.59 -19.09 6.59
C ARG A 310 -6.59 -18.93 7.75
N HIS A 311 -6.78 -17.72 8.24
CA HIS A 311 -7.56 -17.45 9.46
C HIS A 311 -8.88 -16.71 9.19
N GLY A 312 -9.10 -16.27 7.94
CA GLY A 312 -10.23 -15.43 7.57
C GLY A 312 -9.97 -13.94 7.73
N ALA A 313 -10.54 -13.15 6.82
CA ALA A 313 -10.33 -11.70 6.77
C ALA A 313 -10.78 -10.99 8.06
N HIS A 314 -11.90 -11.45 8.67
CA HIS A 314 -12.48 -10.86 9.89
C HIS A 314 -11.56 -10.98 11.12
N ILE A 315 -10.94 -12.15 11.35
CA ILE A 315 -10.02 -12.37 12.46
C ILE A 315 -8.77 -11.53 12.28
N VAL A 316 -8.18 -11.55 11.07
CA VAL A 316 -6.97 -10.77 10.80
C VAL A 316 -7.23 -9.27 10.95
N THR A 317 -8.32 -8.75 10.40
CA THR A 317 -8.68 -7.32 10.53
C THR A 317 -8.92 -6.94 11.99
N TRP A 318 -9.55 -7.78 12.79
CA TRP A 318 -9.75 -7.57 14.22
C TRP A 318 -8.41 -7.37 14.95
N TRP A 319 -7.47 -8.29 14.79
CA TRP A 319 -6.16 -8.20 15.44
C TRP A 319 -5.29 -7.05 14.89
N VAL A 320 -5.40 -6.75 13.60
CA VAL A 320 -4.74 -5.59 12.99
C VAL A 320 -5.21 -4.28 13.62
N LEU A 321 -6.53 -4.12 13.78
CA LEU A 321 -7.09 -2.90 14.39
C LEU A 321 -6.68 -2.78 15.86
N TRP A 322 -6.61 -3.87 16.64
CA TRP A 322 -6.10 -3.86 18.01
C TRP A 322 -4.61 -3.52 18.06
N ALA A 323 -3.79 -4.13 17.23
CA ALA A 323 -2.36 -3.84 17.17
C ALA A 323 -2.10 -2.37 16.78
N ALA A 324 -2.86 -1.86 15.79
CA ALA A 324 -2.80 -0.45 15.39
C ALA A 324 -3.25 0.47 16.53
N TRP A 325 -4.33 0.13 17.22
CA TRP A 325 -4.86 0.91 18.33
C TRP A 325 -3.87 1.03 19.49
N ILE A 326 -3.27 -0.09 19.92
CA ILE A 326 -2.27 -0.11 20.98
C ILE A 326 -1.02 0.68 20.55
N SER A 327 -0.52 0.46 19.33
CA SER A 327 0.65 1.17 18.83
C SER A 327 0.40 2.67 18.76
N LEU A 328 -0.75 3.10 18.24
CA LEU A 328 -1.11 4.52 18.12
C LEU A 328 -1.34 5.16 19.49
N PHE A 329 -1.93 4.44 20.44
CA PHE A 329 -2.07 4.92 21.81
C PHE A 329 -0.72 5.24 22.44
N LEU A 330 0.25 4.32 22.35
CA LEU A 330 1.58 4.53 22.88
C LEU A 330 2.35 5.63 22.14
N LEU A 331 2.23 5.70 20.80
CA LEU A 331 2.85 6.75 19.98
C LEU A 331 2.22 8.13 20.19
N SER A 332 0.97 8.20 20.66
CA SER A 332 0.27 9.47 20.89
C SER A 332 0.76 10.23 22.13
N TYR A 333 1.52 9.56 23.01
CA TYR A 333 1.98 10.19 24.24
C TYR A 333 3.08 11.23 23.93
N PRO A 334 2.87 12.52 24.26
CA PRO A 334 3.85 13.57 23.98
C PRO A 334 5.05 13.47 24.93
N GLN A 335 6.18 14.04 24.54
CA GLN A 335 7.30 14.27 25.44
C GLN A 335 6.86 15.24 26.55
N THR A 336 6.85 14.79 27.79
CA THR A 336 6.26 15.53 28.91
C THR A 336 7.20 15.57 30.09
N ASP A 337 7.50 16.77 30.60
CA ASP A 337 8.26 16.98 31.80
C ASP A 337 7.31 17.26 32.94
N PHE A 338 7.36 16.42 33.99
CA PHE A 338 6.59 16.58 35.20
C PHE A 338 7.47 17.13 36.32
N ILE A 339 6.97 18.15 37.00
CA ILE A 339 7.56 18.64 38.25
C ILE A 339 6.68 18.15 39.40
N VAL A 340 7.20 17.19 40.18
CA VAL A 340 6.51 16.64 41.34
C VAL A 340 7.08 17.27 42.58
N HIS A 341 6.24 17.93 43.36
CA HIS A 341 6.62 18.49 44.67
C HIS A 341 6.71 17.35 45.68
N THR A 342 7.93 16.91 45.99
CA THR A 342 8.19 15.89 47.02
C THR A 342 8.54 16.53 48.35
N ILE A 343 8.55 15.73 49.46
CA ILE A 343 8.96 16.16 50.78
C ILE A 343 10.41 16.69 50.80
N ARG A 344 11.24 16.28 49.83
CA ARG A 344 12.64 16.68 49.67
C ARG A 344 12.86 17.83 48.69
N GLY A 345 11.78 18.44 48.16
CA GLY A 345 11.82 19.49 47.16
C GLY A 345 11.26 19.03 45.79
N PRO A 346 11.20 19.92 44.78
CA PRO A 346 10.70 19.60 43.45
C PRO A 346 11.63 18.59 42.77
N ALA A 347 11.06 17.48 42.30
CA ALA A 347 11.73 16.48 41.48
C ALA A 347 11.16 16.54 40.06
N GLN A 348 12.03 16.56 39.07
CA GLN A 348 11.64 16.55 37.65
C GLN A 348 11.66 15.10 37.13
N PHE A 349 10.59 14.71 36.49
CA PHE A 349 10.46 13.42 35.81
C PHE A 349 10.12 13.66 34.36
N HIS A 350 10.91 13.09 33.46
CA HIS A 350 10.62 13.09 32.04
C HIS A 350 9.90 11.79 31.67
N ILE A 351 8.73 11.90 31.02
CA ILE A 351 7.97 10.77 30.47
C ILE A 351 7.81 11.02 28.98
N GLY A 352 8.37 10.14 28.17
CA GLY A 352 8.30 10.20 26.71
C GLY A 352 8.98 9.00 26.09
N LEU A 353 8.65 8.71 24.85
CA LEU A 353 9.31 7.64 24.11
C LEU A 353 10.62 8.16 23.53
N SER A 354 11.72 7.50 23.84
CA SER A 354 12.97 7.74 23.10
C SER A 354 12.84 7.20 21.65
N VAL A 355 13.74 7.61 20.78
CA VAL A 355 13.71 7.31 19.33
C VAL A 355 13.59 5.81 19.05
N PHE A 356 14.29 4.95 19.80
CA PHE A 356 14.34 3.53 19.54
C PHE A 356 13.01 2.79 19.80
N PRO A 357 12.40 2.86 21.00
CA PRO A 357 11.09 2.27 21.24
C PRO A 357 9.99 2.89 20.35
N PHE A 358 10.10 4.19 20.02
CA PHE A 358 9.20 4.82 19.08
C PHE A 358 9.30 4.16 17.70
N ALA A 359 10.50 3.92 17.17
CA ALA A 359 10.73 3.26 15.90
C ALA A 359 10.21 1.81 15.88
N ILE A 360 10.34 1.07 17.00
CA ILE A 360 9.79 -0.29 17.14
C ILE A 360 8.25 -0.28 17.03
N LEU A 361 7.59 0.64 17.75
CA LEU A 361 6.13 0.76 17.67
C LEU A 361 5.67 1.18 16.28
N LEU A 362 6.41 2.08 15.64
CA LEU A 362 6.14 2.51 14.29
C LEU A 362 6.32 1.37 13.28
N PHE A 363 7.34 0.53 13.46
CA PHE A 363 7.53 -0.70 12.68
C PHE A 363 6.35 -1.67 12.87
N ALA A 364 5.93 -1.91 14.11
CA ALA A 364 4.78 -2.77 14.42
C ALA A 364 3.49 -2.26 13.77
N LEU A 365 3.27 -0.93 13.79
CA LEU A 365 2.17 -0.27 13.10
C LEU A 365 2.24 -0.49 11.58
N GLY A 366 3.44 -0.41 10.98
CA GLY A 366 3.67 -0.69 9.57
C GLY A 366 3.29 -2.14 9.19
N VAL A 367 3.68 -3.12 10.02
CA VAL A 367 3.28 -4.53 9.86
C VAL A 367 1.77 -4.70 9.96
N ALA A 368 1.13 -4.07 10.97
CA ALA A 368 -0.31 -4.12 11.13
C ALA A 368 -1.03 -3.55 9.90
N PHE A 369 -0.59 -2.41 9.39
CA PHE A 369 -1.18 -1.80 8.20
C PHE A 369 -0.98 -2.65 6.94
N ALA A 370 0.18 -3.32 6.78
CA ALA A 370 0.41 -4.28 5.70
C ALA A 370 -0.64 -5.40 5.70
N CYS A 371 -0.83 -6.02 6.86
CA CYS A 371 -1.82 -7.08 7.04
C CYS A 371 -3.25 -6.58 6.82
N GLY A 372 -3.56 -5.38 7.31
CA GLY A 372 -4.87 -4.75 7.15
C GLY A 372 -5.22 -4.40 5.70
N MET A 373 -4.25 -3.92 4.92
CA MET A 373 -4.44 -3.67 3.50
C MET A 373 -4.80 -4.94 2.73
N ALA A 374 -4.16 -6.07 3.06
CA ALA A 374 -4.43 -7.35 2.42
C ALA A 374 -5.76 -7.95 2.88
N SER A 375 -6.06 -7.94 4.19
CA SER A 375 -7.30 -8.49 4.73
C SER A 375 -8.55 -7.74 4.26
N THR A 376 -8.45 -6.41 4.05
CA THR A 376 -9.55 -5.62 3.49
C THR A 376 -9.89 -6.07 2.06
N PHE A 377 -8.90 -6.32 1.20
CA PHE A 377 -9.18 -6.83 -0.15
C PHE A 377 -9.64 -8.30 -0.16
N LYS A 378 -9.27 -9.08 0.85
CA LYS A 378 -9.83 -10.42 1.03
C LYS A 378 -11.33 -10.34 1.33
N TYR A 379 -11.79 -9.44 2.22
CA TYR A 379 -13.22 -9.18 2.43
C TYR A 379 -13.95 -8.84 1.13
N VAL A 380 -13.36 -7.93 0.33
CA VAL A 380 -13.97 -7.55 -0.95
C VAL A 380 -14.10 -8.74 -1.88
N GLY A 381 -13.09 -9.62 -1.93
CA GLY A 381 -13.11 -10.83 -2.74
C GLY A 381 -14.15 -11.85 -2.29
N ASP A 382 -14.33 -12.02 -0.99
CA ASP A 382 -15.26 -12.98 -0.41
C ASP A 382 -16.73 -12.51 -0.52
N ASP A 383 -16.99 -11.22 -0.23
CA ASP A 383 -18.35 -10.67 -0.20
C ASP A 383 -18.89 -10.21 -1.57
N PHE A 384 -18.00 -9.83 -2.49
CA PHE A 384 -18.35 -9.27 -3.80
C PHE A 384 -17.62 -9.97 -4.97
N PRO A 385 -17.70 -11.30 -5.11
CA PRO A 385 -16.95 -12.04 -6.13
C PRO A 385 -17.28 -11.60 -7.56
N GLU A 386 -18.53 -11.24 -7.84
CA GLU A 386 -18.99 -10.79 -9.16
C GLU A 386 -18.59 -9.34 -9.48
N ASN A 387 -18.54 -8.48 -8.47
CA ASN A 387 -18.26 -7.05 -8.58
C ASN A 387 -16.91 -6.65 -7.97
N MET A 388 -16.02 -7.61 -7.74
CA MET A 388 -14.74 -7.44 -7.04
C MET A 388 -13.93 -6.25 -7.59
N GLY A 389 -13.84 -6.12 -8.93
CA GLY A 389 -13.06 -5.05 -9.56
C GLY A 389 -13.58 -3.66 -9.23
N VAL A 390 -14.90 -3.48 -9.26
CA VAL A 390 -15.55 -2.19 -8.98
C VAL A 390 -15.42 -1.83 -7.52
N VAL A 391 -15.73 -2.77 -6.61
CA VAL A 391 -15.63 -2.55 -5.16
C VAL A 391 -14.20 -2.27 -4.75
N THR A 392 -13.22 -3.01 -5.27
CA THR A 392 -11.78 -2.77 -5.07
C THR A 392 -11.38 -1.36 -5.53
N GLY A 393 -11.90 -0.92 -6.68
CA GLY A 393 -11.65 0.42 -7.22
C GLY A 393 -12.18 1.52 -6.28
N ILE A 394 -13.41 1.37 -5.79
CA ILE A 394 -14.05 2.33 -4.87
C ILE A 394 -13.33 2.34 -3.51
N VAL A 395 -13.08 1.18 -2.93
CA VAL A 395 -12.34 1.05 -1.66
C VAL A 395 -10.94 1.64 -1.78
N GLY A 396 -10.26 1.37 -2.91
CA GLY A 396 -8.95 1.94 -3.21
C GLY A 396 -8.95 3.45 -3.37
N LEU A 397 -9.98 4.02 -4.02
CA LEU A 397 -10.16 5.47 -4.17
C LEU A 397 -10.39 6.13 -2.80
N VAL A 398 -11.35 5.64 -2.02
CA VAL A 398 -11.69 6.23 -0.71
C VAL A 398 -10.52 6.08 0.26
N GLY A 399 -9.79 4.94 0.24
CA GLY A 399 -8.59 4.77 1.03
C GLY A 399 -7.49 5.79 0.68
N ALA A 400 -7.30 6.08 -0.61
CA ALA A 400 -6.34 7.10 -1.03
C ALA A 400 -6.81 8.52 -0.65
N LEU A 401 -8.12 8.81 -0.69
CA LEU A 401 -8.66 10.08 -0.18
C LEU A 401 -8.39 10.23 1.33
N GLY A 402 -8.42 9.14 2.11
CA GLY A 402 -7.94 9.15 3.50
C GLY A 402 -6.49 9.65 3.59
N GLY A 403 -5.61 9.17 2.69
CA GLY A 403 -4.23 9.64 2.61
C GLY A 403 -4.06 11.11 2.22
N PHE A 404 -5.04 11.71 1.53
CA PHE A 404 -5.08 13.13 1.25
C PHE A 404 -5.57 13.96 2.47
N ILE A 405 -6.64 13.52 3.09
CA ILE A 405 -7.30 14.28 4.16
C ILE A 405 -6.49 14.25 5.47
N LEU A 406 -5.91 13.10 5.81
CA LEU A 406 -5.22 12.91 7.09
C LEU A 406 -4.04 13.87 7.31
N PRO A 407 -3.09 14.09 6.37
CA PRO A 407 -1.99 15.03 6.60
C PRO A 407 -2.46 16.48 6.82
N ILE A 408 -3.57 16.88 6.18
CA ILE A 408 -4.18 18.20 6.40
C ILE A 408 -4.70 18.29 7.83
N ILE A 409 -5.41 17.26 8.30
CA ILE A 409 -5.91 17.20 9.67
C ILE A 409 -4.75 17.17 10.67
N PHE A 410 -3.66 16.43 10.39
CA PHE A 410 -2.46 16.43 11.22
C PHE A 410 -1.88 17.83 11.35
N GLY A 411 -1.86 18.61 10.25
CA GLY A 411 -1.44 20.00 10.25
C GLY A 411 -2.36 20.89 11.09
N VAL A 412 -3.67 20.76 10.93
CA VAL A 412 -4.66 21.54 11.72
C VAL A 412 -4.50 21.26 13.22
N VAL A 413 -4.41 19.97 13.58
CA VAL A 413 -4.29 19.59 15.00
C VAL A 413 -2.94 20.01 15.57
N LEU A 414 -1.86 19.93 14.78
CA LEU A 414 -0.55 20.43 15.17
C LEU A 414 -0.55 21.94 15.39
N ASP A 415 -1.10 22.72 14.45
CA ASP A 415 -1.16 24.18 14.56
C ASP A 415 -2.05 24.64 15.74
N TRP A 416 -3.08 23.85 16.06
CA TRP A 416 -3.99 24.16 17.17
C TRP A 416 -3.44 23.78 18.53
N LEU A 417 -2.89 22.58 18.68
CA LEU A 417 -2.41 22.04 19.97
C LEU A 417 -0.93 22.35 20.25
N GLY A 418 -0.12 22.56 19.21
CA GLY A 418 1.33 22.71 19.31
C GLY A 418 2.06 21.41 19.68
N ILE A 419 1.40 20.25 19.57
CA ILE A 419 1.93 18.93 19.99
C ILE A 419 2.18 18.08 18.74
N ASN A 420 3.42 17.68 18.50
CA ASN A 420 3.78 16.87 17.32
C ASN A 420 3.08 15.50 17.29
N SER A 421 2.91 14.86 18.47
CA SER A 421 2.24 13.54 18.56
C SER A 421 0.72 13.57 18.34
N SER A 422 0.13 14.75 18.18
CA SER A 422 -1.31 14.92 17.93
C SER A 422 -1.83 14.19 16.70
N CYS A 423 -0.99 13.95 15.69
CA CYS A 423 -1.32 13.14 14.52
C CYS A 423 -1.69 11.70 14.91
N PHE A 424 -0.97 11.11 15.87
CA PHE A 424 -1.27 9.77 16.40
C PHE A 424 -2.51 9.76 17.28
N MET A 425 -2.75 10.83 18.07
CA MET A 425 -3.97 10.98 18.88
C MET A 425 -5.21 10.96 17.97
N PHE A 426 -5.17 11.68 16.85
CA PHE A 426 -6.25 11.70 15.87
C PHE A 426 -6.47 10.31 15.25
N LEU A 427 -5.41 9.66 14.75
CA LEU A 427 -5.50 8.32 14.18
C LEU A 427 -5.98 7.27 15.19
N TYR A 428 -5.55 7.36 16.43
CA TYR A 428 -6.04 6.53 17.54
C TYR A 428 -7.57 6.59 17.65
N GLY A 429 -8.13 7.81 17.62
CA GLY A 429 -9.58 8.02 17.65
C GLY A 429 -10.29 7.42 16.43
N VAL A 430 -9.71 7.56 15.23
CA VAL A 430 -10.29 6.99 14.00
C VAL A 430 -10.25 5.44 14.02
N VAL A 431 -9.17 4.84 14.54
CA VAL A 431 -9.09 3.37 14.71
C VAL A 431 -10.10 2.88 15.74
N TRP A 432 -10.37 3.65 16.80
CA TRP A 432 -11.43 3.35 17.78
C TRP A 432 -12.79 3.18 17.11
N VAL A 433 -13.17 4.13 16.26
CA VAL A 433 -14.41 4.05 15.47
C VAL A 433 -14.45 2.77 14.64
N SER A 434 -13.35 2.40 14.00
CA SER A 434 -13.28 1.18 13.20
C SER A 434 -13.32 -0.10 14.04
N LEU A 435 -12.76 -0.11 15.25
CA LEU A 435 -12.90 -1.23 16.20
C LEU A 435 -14.35 -1.43 16.60
N ILE A 436 -15.06 -0.35 16.95
CA ILE A 436 -16.48 -0.39 17.29
C ILE A 436 -17.30 -0.93 16.09
N LEU A 437 -17.01 -0.43 14.89
CA LEU A 437 -17.69 -0.84 13.67
C LEU A 437 -17.44 -2.32 13.35
N ASN A 438 -16.20 -2.80 13.51
CA ASN A 438 -15.85 -4.21 13.32
C ASN A 438 -16.51 -5.09 14.40
N TYR A 439 -16.48 -4.68 15.65
CA TYR A 439 -17.13 -5.40 16.73
C TYR A 439 -18.63 -5.57 16.51
N THR A 440 -19.33 -4.50 16.16
CA THR A 440 -20.80 -4.51 15.99
C THR A 440 -21.25 -5.27 14.74
N THR A 441 -20.44 -5.27 13.68
CA THR A 441 -20.82 -5.88 12.39
C THR A 441 -20.35 -7.31 12.23
N GLU A 442 -19.22 -7.69 12.83
CA GLU A 442 -18.60 -9.00 12.63
C GLU A 442 -18.56 -9.83 13.92
N VAL A 443 -17.90 -9.31 14.96
CA VAL A 443 -17.63 -10.10 16.18
C VAL A 443 -18.90 -10.46 16.91
N ARG A 444 -19.85 -9.53 17.03
CA ARG A 444 -21.14 -9.77 17.71
C ARG A 444 -22.02 -10.78 16.97
N ARG A 445 -21.79 -11.01 15.67
CA ARG A 445 -22.58 -11.95 14.85
C ARG A 445 -22.03 -13.38 14.86
N LEU A 446 -20.80 -13.60 15.32
CA LEU A 446 -20.17 -14.93 15.37
C LEU A 446 -20.91 -15.96 16.23
N PRO A 447 -21.55 -15.64 17.38
CA PRO A 447 -22.28 -16.61 18.15
C PRO A 447 -23.50 -17.23 17.42
N VAL A 448 -24.14 -16.46 16.53
CA VAL A 448 -25.30 -16.92 15.75
C VAL A 448 -24.91 -17.94 14.68
N MET A 449 -23.70 -17.86 14.14
CA MET A 449 -23.17 -18.86 13.19
C MET A 449 -22.69 -20.14 13.88
N GLY A 450 -22.18 -20.05 15.12
CA GLY A 450 -21.76 -21.22 15.91
C GLY A 450 -22.94 -22.13 16.34
N GLU A 451 -24.11 -21.57 16.52
CA GLU A 451 -25.33 -22.36 16.84
C GLU A 451 -25.94 -23.12 15.66
N GLN A 452 -25.68 -22.66 14.41
CA GLN A 452 -26.16 -23.33 13.20
C GLN A 452 -25.28 -24.53 12.76
N ILE A 453 -24.02 -24.58 13.16
CA ILE A 453 -23.14 -25.71 12.82
C ILE A 453 -23.56 -27.02 13.48
N PRO A 454 -23.98 -27.08 14.77
CA PRO A 454 -24.49 -28.28 15.36
C PRO A 454 -25.77 -28.81 14.68
N ALA A 455 -26.65 -27.92 14.23
CA ALA A 455 -27.87 -28.29 13.54
C ALA A 455 -27.63 -28.85 12.14
N ALA A 456 -26.69 -28.29 11.38
CA ALA A 456 -26.29 -28.79 10.07
C ALA A 456 -25.56 -30.14 10.16
N VAL A 457 -24.68 -30.31 11.14
CA VAL A 457 -23.99 -31.59 11.42
C VAL A 457 -24.99 -32.66 11.90
N ALA A 458 -25.93 -32.32 12.73
CA ALA A 458 -27.02 -33.25 13.18
C ALA A 458 -27.93 -33.63 12.02
N ALA A 459 -28.24 -32.73 11.09
CA ALA A 459 -29.02 -33.04 9.90
C ALA A 459 -28.26 -33.99 8.94
N HIS A 460 -26.95 -33.82 8.76
CA HIS A 460 -26.13 -34.74 7.98
C HIS A 460 -25.95 -36.12 8.65
N ALA A 461 -25.89 -36.21 9.96
CA ALA A 461 -25.85 -37.47 10.67
C ALA A 461 -27.12 -38.27 10.48
N LYS A 462 -28.30 -37.62 10.57
CA LYS A 462 -29.62 -38.26 10.31
C LYS A 462 -29.78 -38.78 8.88
N ILE A 463 -29.17 -38.15 7.88
CA ILE A 463 -29.23 -38.63 6.50
C ILE A 463 -28.38 -39.89 6.28
N ARG A 464 -27.34 -40.11 7.12
CA ARG A 464 -26.49 -41.30 7.08
C ARG A 464 -27.12 -42.53 7.76
N GLU A 465 -28.05 -42.35 8.68
CA GLU A 465 -28.76 -43.46 9.34
C GLU A 465 -29.95 -43.99 8.53
N VAL A 466 -30.37 -43.32 7.48
CA VAL A 466 -31.50 -43.71 6.60
C VAL A 466 -31.02 -44.36 5.28
N ARG A 467 -29.71 -44.55 5.11
CA ARG A 467 -29.10 -45.32 4.02
C ARG A 467 -28.39 -46.56 4.57
#